data_f47bcf0e4bc96af38015e36d2e6f6989
#
_entry.id   f47bcf0e4bc96af38015e36d2e6f6989
#
_cell.length_a   1.000
_cell.length_b   1.000
_cell.length_c   1.000
_cell.angle_alpha   90.00
_cell.angle_beta   90.00
_cell.angle_gamma   90.00
#
_symmetry.space_group_name_H-M   'P 1'
#
loop_
_entity.id
_entity.type
_entity.pdbx_description
1 polymer ?
#
loop_
_entity_poly.entity_id
_entity_poly.type
_entity_poly.pdbx_seq_one_letter_code
_entity_poly.pdbx_strand_id
1 'polypeptide(L)'
;MQTQGRVAGKVSAKTTLPEAHSRGYLPHIEGAEFQMITYRLGDALPKDVMQRLTLLDREKRHTATEQLLDAGYGQCWLAYPNIAKIIIDNWLYFAGKRYTILAYVVMPNHVHVLIRVFEGSLLAKIVQSWKSYTAKQIATQLSLNGLKPERPIWQPDYWDRFIRNQT
;
A
#
# COMPACT_ATOMS: atom_id res chain seq x y z
N MET A 1 -46.71 21.10 37.58
CA MET A 1 -45.85 19.99 38.01
C MET A 1 -45.09 19.46 36.78
N GLN A 2 -43.82 19.77 36.72
CA GLN A 2 -42.92 19.37 35.64
C GLN A 2 -42.26 18.05 35.95
N THR A 3 -42.28 17.10 35.08
CA THR A 3 -41.41 15.93 35.10
C THR A 3 -40.53 15.88 33.85
N GLN A 4 -39.29 16.21 34.06
CA GLN A 4 -38.24 16.07 33.06
C GLN A 4 -37.86 14.58 32.92
N GLY A 5 -38.07 14.03 31.72
CA GLY A 5 -37.53 12.73 31.32
C GLY A 5 -36.18 12.90 30.64
N ARG A 6 -35.10 12.53 31.30
CA ARG A 6 -33.74 12.51 30.78
C ARG A 6 -33.54 11.18 30.04
N VAL A 7 -33.50 11.20 28.73
CA VAL A 7 -33.12 10.03 27.92
C VAL A 7 -31.59 10.04 27.78
N ALA A 8 -30.93 9.19 28.55
CA ALA A 8 -29.51 8.93 28.37
C ALA A 8 -29.32 7.94 27.23
N GLY A 9 -28.99 8.46 26.05
CA GLY A 9 -28.55 7.66 24.93
C GLY A 9 -27.14 7.10 25.19
N LYS A 10 -27.05 5.81 25.51
CA LYS A 10 -25.76 5.08 25.46
C LYS A 10 -25.31 4.95 24.02
N VAL A 11 -24.38 5.78 23.61
CA VAL A 11 -23.60 5.55 22.40
C VAL A 11 -22.57 4.46 22.71
N SER A 12 -22.93 3.23 22.40
CA SER A 12 -21.98 2.10 22.43
C SER A 12 -21.13 2.19 21.16
N ALA A 13 -19.99 2.83 21.26
CA ALA A 13 -18.95 2.72 20.24
C ALA A 13 -18.40 1.29 20.27
N LYS A 14 -18.92 0.42 19.41
CA LYS A 14 -18.27 -0.86 19.08
C LYS A 14 -16.97 -0.53 18.36
N THR A 15 -15.87 -0.50 19.11
CA THR A 15 -14.53 -0.54 18.54
C THR A 15 -14.32 -1.95 17.99
N THR A 16 -14.76 -2.20 16.76
CA THR A 16 -14.41 -3.40 16.03
C THR A 16 -12.93 -3.32 15.71
N LEU A 17 -12.16 -4.29 16.19
CA LEU A 17 -10.76 -4.43 15.78
C LEU A 17 -10.70 -4.62 14.25
N PRO A 18 -9.69 -4.04 13.57
CA PRO A 18 -9.51 -4.22 12.14
C PRO A 18 -9.40 -5.70 11.79
N GLU A 19 -10.13 -6.14 10.79
CA GLU A 19 -10.06 -7.52 10.30
C GLU A 19 -8.78 -7.71 9.49
N ALA A 20 -8.03 -8.77 9.80
CA ALA A 20 -6.85 -9.19 9.05
C ALA A 20 -7.23 -10.33 8.10
N HIS A 21 -6.85 -10.21 6.82
CA HIS A 21 -6.99 -11.26 5.84
C HIS A 21 -5.68 -11.44 5.07
N SER A 22 -5.49 -12.61 4.43
CA SER A 22 -4.31 -12.90 3.62
C SER A 22 -4.74 -13.42 2.25
N ARG A 23 -4.10 -12.92 1.20
CA ARG A 23 -4.22 -13.43 -0.18
C ARG A 23 -2.87 -13.96 -0.67
N GLY A 24 -2.16 -14.68 0.17
CA GLY A 24 -0.83 -15.17 -0.15
C GLY A 24 0.12 -15.06 1.03
N TYR A 25 1.27 -14.43 0.84
CA TYR A 25 2.33 -14.38 1.86
C TYR A 25 2.15 -13.30 2.93
N LEU A 26 1.34 -12.29 2.67
CA LEU A 26 1.18 -11.14 3.55
C LEU A 26 -0.27 -11.01 4.04
N PRO A 27 -0.49 -10.87 5.35
CA PRO A 27 -1.80 -10.52 5.88
C PRO A 27 -2.09 -9.04 5.62
N HIS A 28 -3.31 -8.76 5.18
CA HIS A 28 -3.82 -7.41 4.98
C HIS A 28 -4.81 -7.04 6.10
N ILE A 29 -4.86 -5.75 6.43
CA ILE A 29 -5.70 -5.23 7.50
C ILE A 29 -6.73 -4.29 6.89
N GLU A 30 -8.01 -4.66 7.01
CA GLU A 30 -9.13 -3.82 6.58
C GLU A 30 -9.78 -3.15 7.79
N GLY A 31 -10.45 -2.02 7.55
CA GLY A 31 -11.19 -1.30 8.58
C GLY A 31 -10.34 -0.41 9.48
N ALA A 32 -9.03 -0.33 9.25
CA ALA A 32 -8.18 0.62 9.93
C ALA A 32 -8.21 1.99 9.24
N GLU A 33 -8.32 3.05 10.04
CA GLU A 33 -8.40 4.41 9.51
C GLU A 33 -7.08 4.84 8.86
N PHE A 34 -5.95 4.64 9.55
CA PHE A 34 -4.62 5.03 9.08
C PHE A 34 -3.81 3.81 8.64
N GLN A 35 -3.38 3.81 7.40
CA GLN A 35 -2.67 2.70 6.78
C GLN A 35 -1.36 3.17 6.14
N MET A 36 -0.26 2.53 6.52
CA MET A 36 1.01 2.62 5.78
C MET A 36 1.06 1.46 4.79
N ILE A 37 1.21 1.77 3.53
CA ILE A 37 1.18 0.81 2.44
C ILE A 37 2.53 0.84 1.73
N THR A 38 3.10 -0.35 1.51
CA THR A 38 4.33 -0.53 0.74
C THR A 38 4.07 -1.53 -0.38
N TYR A 39 4.41 -1.19 -1.62
CA TYR A 39 4.43 -2.14 -2.73
C TYR A 39 5.62 -1.87 -3.65
N ARG A 40 6.07 -2.91 -4.34
CA ARG A 40 7.33 -2.92 -5.04
C ARG A 40 7.22 -3.38 -6.49
N LEU A 41 8.22 -3.02 -7.30
CA LEU A 41 8.36 -3.53 -8.66
C LEU A 41 8.52 -5.05 -8.67
N GLY A 42 8.11 -5.66 -9.78
CA GLY A 42 8.14 -7.10 -9.99
C GLY A 42 9.54 -7.72 -9.93
N ASP A 43 10.56 -6.93 -10.23
CA ASP A 43 11.98 -7.31 -10.24
C ASP A 43 12.80 -6.74 -9.08
N ALA A 44 12.14 -6.07 -8.12
CA ALA A 44 12.80 -5.41 -6.99
C ALA A 44 13.58 -6.37 -6.07
N LEU A 45 13.24 -7.66 -6.06
CA LEU A 45 13.98 -8.69 -5.34
C LEU A 45 14.19 -9.92 -6.23
N PRO A 46 15.41 -10.50 -6.24
CA PRO A 46 15.70 -11.77 -6.91
C PRO A 46 14.84 -12.91 -6.36
N LYS A 47 14.54 -13.92 -7.20
CA LYS A 47 13.66 -15.05 -6.82
C LYS A 47 14.22 -15.86 -5.66
N ASP A 48 15.51 -16.11 -5.64
CA ASP A 48 16.20 -16.86 -4.58
C ASP A 48 16.17 -16.11 -3.24
N VAL A 49 16.27 -14.78 -3.29
CA VAL A 49 16.13 -13.91 -2.11
C VAL A 49 14.71 -14.00 -1.58
N MET A 50 13.71 -13.94 -2.45
CA MET A 50 12.30 -14.08 -2.04
C MET A 50 12.04 -15.42 -1.36
N GLN A 51 12.58 -16.52 -1.88
CA GLN A 51 12.44 -17.84 -1.27
C GLN A 51 13.07 -17.88 0.13
N ARG A 52 14.25 -17.32 0.31
CA ARG A 52 14.90 -17.23 1.63
C ARG A 52 14.10 -16.42 2.62
N LEU A 53 13.51 -15.32 2.19
CA LEU A 53 12.65 -14.48 3.04
C LEU A 53 11.41 -15.22 3.55
N THR A 54 10.87 -16.20 2.81
CA THR A 54 9.72 -16.98 3.26
C THR A 54 10.02 -17.87 4.48
N LEU A 55 11.29 -18.17 4.73
CA LEU A 55 11.73 -18.96 5.89
C LEU A 55 11.81 -18.16 7.18
N LEU A 56 11.74 -16.84 7.10
CA LEU A 56 11.78 -15.94 8.25
C LEU A 56 10.37 -15.74 8.85
N ASP A 57 10.32 -15.50 10.16
CA ASP A 57 9.11 -15.01 10.79
C ASP A 57 8.70 -13.62 10.24
N ARG A 58 7.46 -13.21 10.52
CA ARG A 58 6.86 -12.00 9.92
C ARG A 58 7.69 -10.74 10.13
N GLU A 59 8.16 -10.51 11.35
CA GLU A 59 8.87 -9.26 11.69
C GLU A 59 10.26 -9.22 11.04
N LYS A 60 11.02 -10.31 11.14
CA LYS A 60 12.34 -10.45 10.52
C LYS A 60 12.24 -10.37 9.00
N ARG A 61 11.20 -10.98 8.41
CA ARG A 61 10.94 -10.91 6.97
C ARG A 61 10.70 -9.47 6.53
N HIS A 62 9.88 -8.73 7.26
CA HIS A 62 9.62 -7.32 6.93
C HIS A 62 10.89 -6.49 6.98
N THR A 63 11.64 -6.53 8.08
CA THR A 63 12.90 -5.78 8.24
C THR A 63 13.92 -6.14 7.17
N ALA A 64 14.12 -7.44 6.89
CA ALA A 64 15.03 -7.90 5.86
C ALA A 64 14.57 -7.47 4.45
N THR A 65 13.27 -7.48 4.18
CA THR A 65 12.71 -7.01 2.92
C THR A 65 12.98 -5.52 2.71
N GLU A 66 12.72 -4.68 3.70
CA GLU A 66 13.00 -3.24 3.64
C GLU A 66 14.47 -2.96 3.35
N GLN A 67 15.39 -3.60 4.08
CA GLN A 67 16.83 -3.44 3.87
C GLN A 67 17.27 -3.84 2.44
N LEU A 68 16.69 -4.91 1.89
CA LEU A 68 17.00 -5.37 0.55
C LEU A 68 16.40 -4.46 -0.54
N LEU A 69 15.23 -3.89 -0.30
CA LEU A 69 14.63 -2.91 -1.21
C LEU A 69 15.46 -1.63 -1.26
N ASP A 70 15.95 -1.17 -0.12
CA ASP A 70 16.83 0.00 -0.03
C ASP A 70 18.19 -0.23 -0.75
N ALA A 71 18.62 -1.49 -0.91
CA ALA A 71 19.80 -1.83 -1.71
C ALA A 71 19.62 -1.62 -3.22
N GLY A 72 18.39 -1.36 -3.70
CA GLY A 72 18.13 -0.91 -5.08
C GLY A 72 18.26 -2.00 -6.14
N TYR A 73 17.82 -3.22 -5.87
CA TYR A 73 17.80 -4.29 -6.88
C TYR A 73 16.76 -4.02 -7.98
N GLY A 74 17.00 -4.63 -9.15
CA GLY A 74 16.13 -4.57 -10.32
C GLY A 74 16.40 -3.37 -11.22
N GLN A 75 15.50 -3.13 -12.16
CA GLN A 75 15.63 -2.06 -13.16
C GLN A 75 15.36 -0.66 -12.61
N CYS A 76 14.84 -0.57 -11.39
CA CYS A 76 14.61 0.71 -10.70
C CYS A 76 13.84 1.74 -11.52
N TRP A 77 12.79 1.30 -12.24
CA TRP A 77 11.98 2.15 -13.12
C TRP A 77 11.44 3.41 -12.46
N LEU A 78 11.20 3.36 -11.15
CA LEU A 78 10.64 4.49 -10.40
C LEU A 78 11.64 5.61 -10.17
N ALA A 79 12.93 5.40 -10.45
CA ALA A 79 13.95 6.47 -10.46
C ALA A 79 13.74 7.48 -11.59
N TYR A 80 13.00 7.10 -12.65
CA TYR A 80 12.70 8.02 -13.74
C TYR A 80 11.55 8.97 -13.34
N PRO A 81 11.76 10.30 -13.38
CA PRO A 81 10.76 11.27 -12.89
C PRO A 81 9.39 11.16 -13.56
N ASN A 82 9.35 10.88 -14.86
CA ASN A 82 8.11 10.68 -15.61
C ASN A 82 7.33 9.44 -15.16
N ILE A 83 8.02 8.39 -14.75
CA ILE A 83 7.39 7.17 -14.20
C ILE A 83 6.92 7.41 -12.76
N ALA A 84 7.75 8.00 -11.91
CA ALA A 84 7.34 8.38 -10.55
C ALA A 84 6.11 9.29 -10.57
N LYS A 85 6.04 10.23 -11.51
CA LYS A 85 4.89 11.12 -11.68
C LYS A 85 3.59 10.37 -11.97
N ILE A 86 3.61 9.29 -12.74
CA ILE A 86 2.42 8.46 -13.01
C ILE A 86 1.81 7.95 -11.69
N ILE A 87 2.65 7.52 -10.76
CA ILE A 87 2.21 6.99 -9.47
C ILE A 87 1.61 8.11 -8.60
N ILE A 88 2.31 9.22 -8.49
CA ILE A 88 1.87 10.36 -7.68
C ILE A 88 0.56 10.93 -8.23
N ASP A 89 0.44 11.14 -9.52
CA ASP A 89 -0.78 11.64 -10.16
C ASP A 89 -1.97 10.69 -9.93
N ASN A 90 -1.75 9.39 -9.99
CA ASN A 90 -2.78 8.39 -9.72
C ASN A 90 -3.25 8.43 -8.25
N TRP A 91 -2.34 8.58 -7.30
CA TRP A 91 -2.71 8.73 -5.89
C TRP A 91 -3.50 10.02 -5.64
N LEU A 92 -3.04 11.13 -6.21
CA LEU A 92 -3.70 12.43 -6.06
C LEU A 92 -5.09 12.47 -6.70
N TYR A 93 -5.31 11.73 -7.78
CA TYR A 93 -6.61 11.68 -8.47
C TYR A 93 -7.75 11.16 -7.57
N PHE A 94 -7.46 10.19 -6.72
CA PHE A 94 -8.45 9.61 -5.80
C PHE A 94 -8.39 10.19 -4.38
N ALA A 95 -7.39 11.02 -4.08
CA ALA A 95 -7.33 11.75 -2.82
C ALA A 95 -8.56 12.66 -2.66
N GLY A 96 -9.14 12.67 -1.46
CA GLY A 96 -10.40 13.38 -1.18
C GLY A 96 -11.67 12.63 -1.59
N LYS A 97 -11.57 11.49 -2.27
CA LYS A 97 -12.72 10.66 -2.69
C LYS A 97 -12.80 9.33 -1.93
N ARG A 98 -11.67 8.68 -1.73
CA ARG A 98 -11.59 7.36 -1.07
C ARG A 98 -10.66 7.37 0.14
N TYR A 99 -9.74 8.30 0.17
CA TYR A 99 -8.73 8.47 1.21
C TYR A 99 -8.16 9.89 1.20
N THR A 100 -7.49 10.24 2.28
CA THR A 100 -6.58 11.39 2.34
C THR A 100 -5.14 10.87 2.36
N ILE A 101 -4.24 11.49 1.61
CA ILE A 101 -2.80 11.21 1.67
C ILE A 101 -2.19 12.07 2.76
N LEU A 102 -1.44 11.44 3.67
CA LEU A 102 -0.72 12.11 4.75
C LEU A 102 0.77 12.28 4.41
N ALA A 103 1.37 11.24 3.82
CA ALA A 103 2.76 11.26 3.38
C ALA A 103 2.99 10.20 2.31
N TYR A 104 4.00 10.37 1.48
CA TYR A 104 4.44 9.36 0.55
C TYR A 104 5.92 9.54 0.19
N VAL A 105 6.53 8.46 -0.28
CA VAL A 105 7.83 8.46 -0.92
C VAL A 105 7.85 7.44 -2.06
N VAL A 106 8.45 7.83 -3.17
CA VAL A 106 8.71 6.96 -4.32
C VAL A 106 10.21 6.67 -4.34
N MET A 107 10.56 5.44 -4.00
CA MET A 107 11.93 4.92 -4.06
C MET A 107 12.19 4.31 -5.44
N PRO A 108 13.44 4.07 -5.85
CA PRO A 108 13.75 3.57 -7.21
C PRO A 108 13.02 2.28 -7.60
N ASN A 109 12.72 1.39 -6.68
CA ASN A 109 12.12 0.06 -6.93
C ASN A 109 10.89 -0.27 -6.08
N HIS A 110 10.46 0.63 -5.20
CA HIS A 110 9.28 0.47 -4.35
C HIS A 110 8.70 1.82 -3.92
N VAL A 111 7.57 1.78 -3.28
CA VAL A 111 6.88 2.98 -2.80
C VAL A 111 6.36 2.77 -1.38
N HIS A 112 6.30 3.86 -0.63
CA HIS A 112 5.57 3.94 0.64
C HIS A 112 4.54 5.05 0.56
N VAL A 113 3.34 4.79 1.03
CA VAL A 113 2.28 5.80 1.11
C VAL A 113 1.48 5.62 2.40
N LEU A 114 1.35 6.69 3.15
CA LEU A 114 0.51 6.78 4.35
C LEU A 114 -0.79 7.46 3.99
N ILE A 115 -1.88 6.76 4.16
CA ILE A 115 -3.22 7.27 3.88
C ILE A 115 -4.15 7.13 5.08
N ARG A 116 -5.16 7.98 5.12
CA ARG A 116 -6.35 7.82 5.92
C ARG A 116 -7.48 7.35 5.01
N VAL A 117 -7.93 6.11 5.20
CA VAL A 117 -9.00 5.51 4.41
C VAL A 117 -10.36 6.05 4.85
N PHE A 118 -11.23 6.39 3.92
CA PHE A 118 -12.58 6.84 4.22
C PHE A 118 -13.50 5.66 4.51
N GLU A 119 -14.46 5.87 5.39
CA GLU A 119 -15.50 4.90 5.68
C GLU A 119 -16.19 4.42 4.40
N GLY A 120 -16.44 3.13 4.30
CA GLY A 120 -17.01 2.50 3.10
C GLY A 120 -16.04 2.23 1.97
N SER A 121 -14.78 2.67 2.07
CA SER A 121 -13.71 2.33 1.11
C SER A 121 -12.92 1.13 1.58
N LEU A 122 -12.65 0.19 0.67
CA LEU A 122 -11.86 -1.00 0.94
C LEU A 122 -10.41 -0.81 0.48
N LEU A 123 -9.46 -0.98 1.40
CA LEU A 123 -8.03 -0.83 1.13
C LEU A 123 -7.58 -1.71 -0.05
N ALA A 124 -7.98 -2.98 -0.05
CA ALA A 124 -7.62 -3.91 -1.12
C ALA A 124 -8.05 -3.42 -2.51
N LYS A 125 -9.23 -2.81 -2.61
CA LYS A 125 -9.74 -2.22 -3.86
C LYS A 125 -8.98 -0.96 -4.26
N ILE A 126 -8.60 -0.14 -3.30
CA ILE A 126 -7.77 1.06 -3.51
C ILE A 126 -6.43 0.64 -4.11
N VAL A 127 -5.70 -0.25 -3.44
CA VAL A 127 -4.36 -0.69 -3.88
C VAL A 127 -4.43 -1.45 -5.21
N GLN A 128 -5.44 -2.29 -5.42
CA GLN A 128 -5.66 -2.97 -6.70
C GLN A 128 -5.85 -1.97 -7.85
N SER A 129 -6.63 -0.93 -7.62
CA SER A 129 -6.88 0.15 -8.59
C SER A 129 -5.58 0.88 -8.94
N TRP A 130 -4.78 1.26 -7.94
CA TRP A 130 -3.49 1.91 -8.14
C TRP A 130 -2.54 1.06 -8.98
N LYS A 131 -2.34 -0.20 -8.58
CA LYS A 131 -1.42 -1.11 -9.26
C LYS A 131 -1.84 -1.43 -10.68
N SER A 132 -3.14 -1.64 -10.93
CA SER A 132 -3.65 -1.95 -12.26
C SER A 132 -3.49 -0.78 -13.22
N TYR A 133 -3.85 0.42 -12.80
CA TYR A 133 -3.73 1.61 -13.63
C TYR A 133 -2.27 1.97 -13.90
N THR A 134 -1.46 2.09 -12.85
CA THR A 134 -0.06 2.50 -12.99
C THR A 134 0.77 1.48 -13.75
N ALA A 135 0.50 0.18 -13.62
CA ALA A 135 1.17 -0.85 -14.40
C ALA A 135 0.99 -0.65 -15.92
N LYS A 136 -0.24 -0.34 -16.36
CA LYS A 136 -0.53 -0.06 -17.77
C LYS A 136 0.18 1.20 -18.25
N GLN A 137 0.11 2.28 -17.48
CA GLN A 137 0.75 3.55 -17.84
C GLN A 137 2.27 3.44 -17.90
N ILE A 138 2.89 2.76 -16.92
CA ILE A 138 4.33 2.53 -16.89
C ILE A 138 4.76 1.66 -18.07
N ALA A 139 4.05 0.57 -18.35
CA ALA A 139 4.35 -0.29 -19.50
C ALA A 139 4.29 0.47 -20.83
N THR A 140 3.28 1.33 -21.00
CA THR A 140 3.16 2.19 -22.17
C THR A 140 4.34 3.15 -22.27
N GLN A 141 4.69 3.82 -21.17
CA GLN A 141 5.81 4.76 -21.13
C GLN A 141 7.15 4.08 -21.42
N LEU A 142 7.37 2.88 -20.91
CA LEU A 142 8.57 2.09 -21.22
C LEU A 142 8.61 1.69 -22.69
N SER A 143 7.50 1.24 -23.27
CA SER A 143 7.41 0.86 -24.68
C SER A 143 7.72 2.03 -25.62
N LEU A 144 7.28 3.24 -25.30
CA LEU A 144 7.61 4.44 -26.08
C LEU A 144 9.11 4.74 -26.11
N ASN A 145 9.85 4.28 -25.11
CA ASN A 145 11.31 4.39 -25.03
C ASN A 145 12.04 3.12 -25.53
N GLY A 146 11.35 2.20 -26.19
CA GLY A 146 11.92 0.95 -26.67
C GLY A 146 12.29 -0.07 -25.57
N LEU A 147 11.78 0.13 -24.35
CA LEU A 147 12.06 -0.72 -23.22
C LEU A 147 10.89 -1.68 -22.97
N LYS A 148 11.20 -2.92 -22.60
CA LYS A 148 10.20 -3.93 -22.26
C LYS A 148 10.55 -4.55 -20.92
N PRO A 149 9.65 -4.50 -19.91
CA PRO A 149 9.89 -5.18 -18.66
C PRO A 149 9.83 -6.69 -18.85
N GLU A 150 10.79 -7.41 -18.28
CA GLU A 150 10.84 -8.88 -18.30
C GLU A 150 9.85 -9.53 -17.33
N ARG A 151 9.33 -8.77 -16.39
CA ARG A 151 8.40 -9.21 -15.35
C ARG A 151 7.21 -8.25 -15.27
N PRO A 152 6.12 -8.67 -14.60
CA PRO A 152 5.05 -7.74 -14.27
C PRO A 152 5.61 -6.49 -13.58
N ILE A 153 5.04 -5.32 -13.88
CA ILE A 153 5.50 -4.05 -13.29
C ILE A 153 5.49 -4.11 -11.78
N TRP A 154 4.42 -4.62 -11.18
CA TRP A 154 4.29 -4.74 -9.73
C TRP A 154 4.33 -6.19 -9.28
N GLN A 155 4.88 -6.44 -8.10
CA GLN A 155 4.66 -7.69 -7.37
C GLN A 155 3.16 -7.86 -7.09
N PRO A 156 2.62 -9.09 -7.13
CA PRO A 156 1.19 -9.33 -6.93
C PRO A 156 0.68 -8.80 -5.60
N ASP A 157 1.48 -8.91 -4.56
CA ASP A 157 1.11 -8.54 -3.19
C ASP A 157 1.62 -7.14 -2.79
N TYR A 158 1.19 -6.66 -1.64
CA TYR A 158 1.62 -5.43 -1.00
C TYR A 158 1.70 -5.64 0.51
N TRP A 159 2.47 -4.80 1.20
CA TRP A 159 2.52 -4.77 2.65
C TRP A 159 1.67 -3.61 3.15
N ASP A 160 0.82 -3.86 4.14
CA ASP A 160 0.10 -2.82 4.85
C ASP A 160 0.28 -2.94 6.36
N ARG A 161 0.37 -1.79 7.01
CA ARG A 161 0.45 -1.65 8.46
C ARG A 161 -0.49 -0.55 8.90
N PHE A 162 -1.42 -0.87 9.79
CA PHE A 162 -2.22 0.17 10.40
C PHE A 162 -1.46 0.87 11.53
N ILE A 163 -1.65 2.18 11.63
CA ILE A 163 -1.03 3.01 12.66
C ILE A 163 -2.06 3.22 13.76
N ARG A 164 -1.71 2.76 14.95
CA ARG A 164 -2.50 3.04 16.13
C ARG A 164 -2.18 4.44 16.62
N ASN A 165 -3.20 5.23 16.92
CA ASN A 165 -2.99 6.44 17.70
C ASN A 165 -2.43 6.03 19.06
N GLN A 166 -1.20 6.41 19.35
CA GLN A 166 -0.71 6.43 20.72
C GLN A 166 -1.25 7.71 21.35
N THR A 167 -2.30 7.57 22.15
CA THR A 167 -2.71 8.60 23.10
C THR A 167 -1.73 8.63 24.25
#